data_1a72b2a159ad584691f7587cdd77dacc
#
_entry.id   1a72b2a159ad584691f7587cdd77dacc
#
_cell.length_a   1.000
_cell.length_b   1.000
_cell.length_c   1.000
_cell.angle_alpha   90.00
_cell.angle_beta   90.00
_cell.angle_gamma   90.00
#
_symmetry.space_group_name_H-M   'P 1'
#
loop_
_entity.id
_entity.type
_entity.pdbx_description
1 polymer ?
#
loop_
_entity_poly.entity_id
_entity_poly.type
_entity_poly.pdbx_seq_one_letter_code
_entity_poly.pdbx_strand_id
1 'polypeptide(L)'
;VAGCGEEIAGVTARAMRGELEFCDALRARVALLEGLPISVFDTVHDKLHFTKGALELIDTLHEHGWKIGVVSGGFHEVVDMLAAEGHIDYWIANRLEVADGCLTGKVLGEIVSKTVKLHALQTWADRLGIPMSQTVAVGDGANDIPMIQAAGLGLAFCAKPKTQLAADKAINDRDLTHVLDYLRR
;
A
#
# COMPACT_ATOMS: atom_id res chain seq x y z
N VAL A 1 4.57 -19.28 -4.34
CA VAL A 1 6.02 -19.42 -4.14
C VAL A 1 6.29 -20.16 -2.83
N ALA A 2 5.63 -19.80 -1.72
CA ALA A 2 5.87 -20.39 -0.39
C ALA A 2 5.19 -21.75 -0.11
N GLY A 3 4.35 -22.25 -0.99
CA GLY A 3 3.62 -23.52 -0.83
C GLY A 3 2.46 -23.48 0.20
N CYS A 4 2.29 -22.42 0.97
CA CYS A 4 1.29 -22.26 2.05
C CYS A 4 0.02 -21.50 1.62
N GLY A 5 -0.35 -21.58 0.35
CA GLY A 5 -1.49 -20.82 -0.20
C GLY A 5 -2.84 -21.14 0.43
N GLU A 6 -3.10 -22.40 0.77
CA GLU A 6 -4.38 -22.81 1.39
C GLU A 6 -4.48 -22.30 2.84
N GLU A 7 -3.41 -22.38 3.62
CA GLU A 7 -3.37 -21.87 4.99
C GLU A 7 -3.54 -20.36 5.01
N ILE A 8 -2.85 -19.62 4.11
CA ILE A 8 -3.00 -18.17 3.96
C ILE A 8 -4.44 -17.80 3.59
N ALA A 9 -5.06 -18.55 2.68
CA ALA A 9 -6.46 -18.37 2.30
C ALA A 9 -7.40 -18.61 3.49
N GLY A 10 -7.13 -19.61 4.31
CA GLY A 10 -7.87 -19.91 5.54
C GLY A 10 -7.81 -18.76 6.55
N VAL A 11 -6.62 -18.23 6.83
CA VAL A 11 -6.43 -17.06 7.72
C VAL A 11 -7.16 -15.83 7.17
N THR A 12 -7.08 -15.60 5.86
CA THR A 12 -7.74 -14.47 5.20
C THR A 12 -9.25 -14.58 5.30
N ALA A 13 -9.82 -15.78 5.08
CA ALA A 13 -11.25 -16.01 5.20
C ALA A 13 -11.76 -15.76 6.65
N ARG A 14 -11.00 -16.16 7.66
CA ARG A 14 -11.32 -15.89 9.08
C ARG A 14 -11.32 -14.40 9.39
N ALA A 15 -10.33 -13.66 8.88
CA ALA A 15 -10.26 -12.21 9.04
C ALA A 15 -11.45 -11.51 8.34
N MET A 16 -11.84 -11.98 7.15
CA MET A 16 -12.99 -11.43 6.43
C MET A 16 -14.33 -11.67 7.14
N ARG A 17 -14.44 -12.74 7.96
CA ARG A 17 -15.61 -13.00 8.80
C ARG A 17 -15.58 -12.23 10.14
N GLY A 18 -14.52 -11.44 10.38
CA GLY A 18 -14.36 -10.70 11.64
C GLY A 18 -13.89 -11.56 12.84
N GLU A 19 -13.38 -12.77 12.58
CA GLU A 19 -12.87 -13.68 13.62
C GLU A 19 -11.44 -13.31 14.07
N LEU A 20 -10.74 -12.50 13.28
CA LEU A 20 -9.38 -12.02 13.54
C LEU A 20 -9.28 -10.53 13.25
N GLU A 21 -8.61 -9.81 14.12
CA GLU A 21 -8.20 -8.43 13.86
C GLU A 21 -7.15 -8.38 12.75
N PHE A 22 -7.09 -7.24 12.05
CA PHE A 22 -6.20 -7.08 10.88
C PHE A 22 -4.74 -7.41 11.20
N CYS A 23 -4.22 -6.91 12.32
CA CYS A 23 -2.83 -7.14 12.73
C CYS A 23 -2.56 -8.61 13.05
N ASP A 24 -3.51 -9.29 13.69
CA ASP A 24 -3.37 -10.69 14.07
C ASP A 24 -3.46 -11.60 12.83
N ALA A 25 -4.33 -11.26 11.89
CA ALA A 25 -4.39 -11.94 10.60
C ALA A 25 -3.09 -11.79 9.80
N LEU A 26 -2.47 -10.60 9.83
CA LEU A 26 -1.18 -10.38 9.18
C LEU A 26 -0.09 -11.22 9.85
N ARG A 27 0.02 -11.17 11.18
CA ARG A 27 1.01 -11.97 11.94
C ARG A 27 0.85 -13.47 11.66
N ALA A 28 -0.38 -13.98 11.68
CA ALA A 28 -0.66 -15.39 11.39
C ALA A 28 -0.22 -15.80 9.97
N ARG A 29 -0.42 -14.92 8.98
CA ARG A 29 0.05 -15.18 7.60
C ARG A 29 1.57 -15.13 7.49
N VAL A 30 2.20 -14.19 8.17
CA VAL A 30 3.66 -14.04 8.15
C VAL A 30 4.34 -15.23 8.86
N ALA A 31 3.76 -15.75 9.95
CA ALA A 31 4.27 -16.95 10.63
C ALA A 31 4.40 -18.16 9.69
N LEU A 32 3.54 -18.27 8.67
CA LEU A 32 3.61 -19.34 7.67
C LEU A 32 4.81 -19.21 6.71
N LEU A 33 5.53 -18.09 6.75
CA LEU A 33 6.72 -17.85 5.93
C LEU A 33 8.02 -18.20 6.66
N GLU A 34 7.96 -18.66 7.91
CA GLU A 34 9.13 -19.05 8.69
C GLU A 34 10.00 -20.05 7.94
N GLY A 35 11.31 -19.83 7.96
CA GLY A 35 12.32 -20.68 7.32
C GLY A 35 12.50 -20.45 5.81
N LEU A 36 11.69 -19.61 5.17
CA LEU A 36 11.91 -19.29 3.76
C LEU A 36 13.14 -18.37 3.60
N PRO A 37 14.00 -18.64 2.60
CA PRO A 37 15.13 -17.77 2.32
C PRO A 37 14.64 -16.42 1.81
N ILE A 38 15.35 -15.33 2.17
CA ILE A 38 14.98 -13.98 1.73
C ILE A 38 14.99 -13.83 0.21
N SER A 39 15.76 -14.62 -0.52
CA SER A 39 15.81 -14.65 -1.99
C SER A 39 14.47 -15.05 -2.64
N VAL A 40 13.50 -15.53 -1.86
CA VAL A 40 12.14 -15.74 -2.37
C VAL A 40 11.52 -14.46 -2.93
N PHE A 41 11.92 -13.30 -2.41
CA PHE A 41 11.42 -12.01 -2.87
C PHE A 41 11.91 -11.59 -4.24
N ASP A 42 13.07 -12.06 -4.68
CA ASP A 42 13.55 -11.86 -6.06
C ASP A 42 12.55 -12.47 -7.06
N THR A 43 12.10 -13.70 -6.77
CA THR A 43 11.09 -14.39 -7.59
C THR A 43 9.72 -13.73 -7.53
N VAL A 44 9.38 -13.09 -6.40
CA VAL A 44 8.13 -12.33 -6.28
C VAL A 44 8.23 -11.05 -7.09
N HIS A 45 9.33 -10.34 -6.98
CA HIS A 45 9.59 -9.08 -7.71
C HIS A 45 9.48 -9.29 -9.23
N ASP A 46 10.10 -10.33 -9.78
CA ASP A 46 10.05 -10.67 -11.21
C ASP A 46 8.62 -10.86 -11.78
N LYS A 47 7.66 -11.12 -10.90
CA LYS A 47 6.25 -11.33 -11.26
C LYS A 47 5.37 -10.11 -11.04
N LEU A 48 5.90 -9.07 -10.42
CA LEU A 48 5.14 -7.86 -10.14
C LEU A 48 5.24 -6.90 -11.32
N HIS A 49 4.16 -6.22 -11.57
CA HIS A 49 4.07 -5.20 -12.60
C HIS A 49 3.32 -3.99 -12.03
N PHE A 50 3.76 -2.81 -12.43
CA PHE A 50 3.01 -1.59 -12.13
C PHE A 50 1.63 -1.66 -12.75
N THR A 51 0.64 -1.16 -12.03
CA THR A 51 -0.68 -0.93 -12.60
C THR A 51 -0.54 0.00 -13.82
N LYS A 52 -1.33 -0.26 -14.87
CA LYS A 52 -1.35 0.58 -16.07
C LYS A 52 -1.43 2.06 -15.70
N GLY A 53 -0.63 2.88 -16.34
CA GLY A 53 -0.58 4.31 -16.12
C GLY A 53 0.15 4.76 -14.86
N ALA A 54 0.66 3.84 -14.01
CA ALA A 54 1.32 4.22 -12.75
C ALA A 54 2.58 5.05 -12.98
N LEU A 55 3.49 4.58 -13.83
CA LEU A 55 4.75 5.29 -14.11
C LEU A 55 4.48 6.62 -14.82
N GLU A 56 3.55 6.64 -15.79
CA GLU A 56 3.15 7.87 -16.48
C GLU A 56 2.54 8.90 -15.51
N LEU A 57 1.71 8.45 -14.57
CA LEU A 57 1.17 9.31 -13.52
C LEU A 57 2.29 9.91 -12.67
N ILE A 58 3.23 9.07 -12.20
CA ILE A 58 4.34 9.50 -11.34
C ILE A 58 5.21 10.52 -12.06
N ASP A 59 5.63 10.24 -13.30
CA ASP A 59 6.46 11.13 -14.10
C ASP A 59 5.76 12.48 -14.33
N THR A 60 4.48 12.44 -14.73
CA THR A 60 3.69 13.67 -14.93
C THR A 60 3.58 14.49 -13.64
N LEU A 61 3.36 13.85 -12.50
CA LEU A 61 3.26 14.55 -11.23
C LEU A 61 4.62 15.15 -10.82
N HIS A 62 5.74 14.45 -11.02
CA HIS A 62 7.08 14.97 -10.77
C HIS A 62 7.42 16.17 -11.66
N GLU A 63 7.04 16.16 -12.94
CA GLU A 63 7.20 17.30 -13.85
C GLU A 63 6.48 18.56 -13.33
N HIS A 64 5.41 18.39 -12.58
CA HIS A 64 4.66 19.46 -11.95
C HIS A 64 5.08 19.75 -10.49
N GLY A 65 6.18 19.16 -10.03
CA GLY A 65 6.75 19.40 -8.71
C GLY A 65 6.04 18.70 -7.55
N TRP A 66 5.16 17.73 -7.84
CA TRP A 66 4.51 16.92 -6.80
C TRP A 66 5.47 15.91 -6.20
N LYS A 67 5.15 15.49 -4.98
CA LYS A 67 5.82 14.39 -4.28
C LYS A 67 4.88 13.20 -4.16
N ILE A 68 5.44 12.01 -4.37
CA ILE A 68 4.69 10.76 -4.39
C ILE A 68 5.03 9.93 -3.16
N GLY A 69 4.00 9.53 -2.42
CA GLY A 69 4.12 8.65 -1.27
C GLY A 69 3.33 7.36 -1.45
N VAL A 70 3.89 6.22 -1.04
CA VAL A 70 3.23 4.92 -1.03
C VAL A 70 3.17 4.37 0.39
N VAL A 71 1.96 4.03 0.86
CA VAL A 71 1.75 3.34 2.14
C VAL A 71 1.11 1.98 1.88
N SER A 72 1.87 0.93 2.07
CA SER A 72 1.48 -0.44 1.68
C SER A 72 1.33 -1.36 2.89
N GLY A 73 0.27 -2.16 2.90
CA GLY A 73 0.16 -3.32 3.78
C GLY A 73 1.04 -4.52 3.35
N GLY A 74 1.79 -4.38 2.25
CA GLY A 74 2.82 -5.31 1.81
C GLY A 74 4.11 -5.19 2.64
N PHE A 75 5.23 -5.62 2.07
CA PHE A 75 6.50 -5.73 2.78
C PHE A 75 7.60 -4.93 2.09
N HIS A 76 8.48 -4.30 2.88
CA HIS A 76 9.64 -3.54 2.42
C HIS A 76 10.53 -4.37 1.48
N GLU A 77 10.65 -5.67 1.72
CA GLU A 77 11.43 -6.62 0.91
C GLU A 77 11.03 -6.63 -0.57
N VAL A 78 9.83 -6.13 -0.88
CA VAL A 78 9.34 -5.95 -2.26
C VAL A 78 9.12 -4.47 -2.59
N VAL A 79 8.52 -3.72 -1.65
CA VAL A 79 8.15 -2.32 -1.89
C VAL A 79 9.38 -1.44 -2.11
N ASP A 80 10.52 -1.71 -1.47
CA ASP A 80 11.76 -0.95 -1.63
C ASP A 80 12.26 -1.01 -3.10
N MET A 81 12.18 -2.18 -3.74
CA MET A 81 12.54 -2.34 -5.15
C MET A 81 11.59 -1.57 -6.09
N LEU A 82 10.28 -1.73 -5.87
CA LEU A 82 9.27 -1.03 -6.66
C LEU A 82 9.33 0.50 -6.47
N ALA A 83 9.63 0.96 -5.25
CA ALA A 83 9.79 2.38 -4.98
C ALA A 83 10.99 2.97 -5.72
N ALA A 84 12.09 2.23 -5.80
CA ALA A 84 13.27 2.64 -6.57
C ALA A 84 12.98 2.68 -8.07
N GLU A 85 12.33 1.66 -8.63
CA GLU A 85 11.95 1.61 -10.05
C GLU A 85 10.95 2.70 -10.45
N GLY A 86 9.97 2.98 -9.57
CA GLY A 86 8.93 3.98 -9.78
C GLY A 86 9.32 5.39 -9.34
N HIS A 87 10.57 5.61 -8.89
CA HIS A 87 11.04 6.92 -8.40
C HIS A 87 10.13 7.52 -7.31
N ILE A 88 9.59 6.68 -6.41
CA ILE A 88 8.73 7.10 -5.31
C ILE A 88 9.55 7.90 -4.29
N ASP A 89 9.06 9.07 -3.87
CA ASP A 89 9.76 9.96 -2.92
C ASP A 89 9.68 9.47 -1.46
N TYR A 90 8.55 8.88 -1.06
CA TYR A 90 8.31 8.39 0.30
C TYR A 90 7.58 7.06 0.28
N TRP A 91 7.99 6.10 1.11
CA TRP A 91 7.21 4.87 1.25
C TRP A 91 7.30 4.27 2.64
N ILE A 92 6.23 3.61 3.03
CA ILE A 92 6.10 2.83 4.26
C ILE A 92 5.45 1.50 3.91
N ALA A 93 6.04 0.41 4.40
CA ALA A 93 5.48 -0.94 4.32
C ALA A 93 5.78 -1.69 5.62
N ASN A 94 5.21 -2.87 5.80
CA ASN A 94 5.63 -3.74 6.89
C ASN A 94 7.06 -4.26 6.62
N ARG A 95 7.79 -4.61 7.68
CA ARG A 95 9.12 -5.20 7.56
C ARG A 95 9.13 -6.59 8.19
N LEU A 96 9.71 -7.53 7.50
CA LEU A 96 9.87 -8.89 8.00
C LEU A 96 11.16 -9.03 8.82
N GLU A 97 11.11 -9.86 9.84
CA GLU A 97 12.32 -10.22 10.59
C GLU A 97 13.08 -11.31 9.84
N VAL A 98 14.39 -11.10 9.67
CA VAL A 98 15.30 -12.03 9.00
C VAL A 98 16.41 -12.43 9.96
N ALA A 99 16.70 -13.71 10.06
CA ALA A 99 17.84 -14.26 10.76
C ALA A 99 18.52 -15.31 9.87
N ASP A 100 19.84 -15.30 9.81
CA ASP A 100 20.65 -16.25 9.04
C ASP A 100 20.21 -16.40 7.56
N GLY A 101 19.74 -15.28 6.95
CA GLY A 101 19.27 -15.24 5.56
C GLY A 101 17.88 -15.83 5.33
N CYS A 102 17.17 -16.21 6.40
CA CYS A 102 15.80 -16.75 6.34
C CYS A 102 14.82 -15.89 7.13
N LEU A 103 13.55 -15.94 6.72
CA LEU A 103 12.46 -15.31 7.44
C LEU A 103 12.19 -16.04 8.77
N THR A 104 11.99 -15.28 9.85
CA THR A 104 11.67 -15.85 11.16
C THR A 104 10.17 -16.03 11.40
N GLY A 105 9.33 -15.67 10.42
CA GLY A 105 7.88 -15.67 10.58
C GLY A 105 7.32 -14.49 11.39
N LYS A 106 8.12 -13.44 11.65
CA LYS A 106 7.71 -12.27 12.43
C LYS A 106 7.75 -10.99 11.63
N VAL A 107 6.93 -10.02 12.05
CA VAL A 107 6.93 -8.65 11.54
C VAL A 107 7.65 -7.76 12.53
N LEU A 108 8.53 -6.88 12.02
CA LEU A 108 9.23 -5.88 12.81
C LEU A 108 8.43 -4.58 12.88
N GLY A 109 8.42 -3.97 14.05
CA GLY A 109 7.84 -2.65 14.27
C GLY A 109 6.31 -2.62 14.21
N GLU A 110 5.78 -1.44 13.91
CA GLU A 110 4.34 -1.19 13.82
C GLU A 110 3.79 -1.70 12.49
N ILE A 111 2.68 -2.44 12.54
CA ILE A 111 2.00 -2.94 11.35
C ILE A 111 1.25 -1.79 10.66
N VAL A 112 1.41 -1.68 9.35
CA VAL A 112 0.73 -0.69 8.51
C VAL A 112 -0.78 -0.91 8.55
N SER A 113 -1.43 -0.20 9.45
CA SER A 113 -2.86 -0.15 9.66
C SER A 113 -3.49 1.07 8.97
N LYS A 114 -4.81 1.20 9.05
CA LYS A 114 -5.53 2.40 8.59
C LYS A 114 -5.04 3.69 9.28
N THR A 115 -4.65 3.61 10.54
CA THR A 115 -4.10 4.75 11.30
C THR A 115 -2.72 5.13 10.79
N VAL A 116 -1.84 4.14 10.54
CA VAL A 116 -0.51 4.38 9.97
C VAL A 116 -0.62 5.04 8.60
N LYS A 117 -1.56 4.63 7.75
CA LYS A 117 -1.78 5.26 6.44
C LYS A 117 -2.17 6.73 6.55
N LEU A 118 -3.09 7.06 7.44
CA LEU A 118 -3.48 8.45 7.71
C LEU A 118 -2.30 9.27 8.24
N HIS A 119 -1.58 8.75 9.23
CA HIS A 119 -0.43 9.44 9.81
C HIS A 119 0.70 9.65 8.80
N ALA A 120 0.92 8.70 7.89
CA ALA A 120 1.91 8.86 6.83
C ALA A 120 1.59 10.06 5.95
N LEU A 121 0.35 10.18 5.46
CA LEU A 121 -0.09 11.32 4.66
C LEU A 121 0.11 12.64 5.42
N GLN A 122 -0.34 12.71 6.67
CA GLN A 122 -0.19 13.90 7.52
C GLN A 122 1.29 14.27 7.74
N THR A 123 2.12 13.29 8.09
CA THR A 123 3.54 13.49 8.33
C THR A 123 4.27 14.00 7.08
N TRP A 124 3.94 13.47 5.91
CA TRP A 124 4.56 13.92 4.65
C TRP A 124 4.07 15.30 4.25
N ALA A 125 2.80 15.63 4.44
CA ALA A 125 2.27 16.97 4.23
C ALA A 125 2.97 18.00 5.13
N ASP A 126 3.11 17.69 6.42
CA ASP A 126 3.81 18.55 7.39
C ASP A 126 5.28 18.75 7.00
N ARG A 127 5.99 17.69 6.61
CA ARG A 127 7.39 17.77 6.15
C ARG A 127 7.58 18.65 4.92
N LEU A 128 6.59 18.66 4.04
CA LEU A 128 6.58 19.47 2.82
C LEU A 128 6.06 20.88 3.06
N GLY A 129 5.55 21.18 4.25
CA GLY A 129 4.96 22.47 4.60
C GLY A 129 3.66 22.78 3.82
N ILE A 130 2.93 21.74 3.39
CA ILE A 130 1.67 21.89 2.66
C ILE A 130 0.47 21.55 3.54
N PRO A 131 -0.65 22.28 3.41
CA PRO A 131 -1.87 21.94 4.15
C PRO A 131 -2.50 20.65 3.58
N MET A 132 -3.24 19.94 4.40
CA MET A 132 -3.96 18.72 3.98
C MET A 132 -4.89 18.95 2.77
N SER A 133 -5.41 20.14 2.61
CA SER A 133 -6.23 20.53 1.45
C SER A 133 -5.48 20.51 0.10
N GLN A 134 -4.16 20.42 0.12
CA GLN A 134 -3.30 20.27 -1.08
C GLN A 134 -2.77 18.85 -1.25
N THR A 135 -3.31 17.88 -0.52
CA THR A 135 -2.93 16.48 -0.66
C THR A 135 -3.98 15.72 -1.47
N VAL A 136 -3.52 14.66 -2.13
CA VAL A 136 -4.37 13.69 -2.83
C VAL A 136 -4.10 12.32 -2.26
N ALA A 137 -5.15 11.57 -1.93
CA ALA A 137 -5.04 10.20 -1.50
C ALA A 137 -5.80 9.28 -2.45
N VAL A 138 -5.16 8.19 -2.86
CA VAL A 138 -5.74 7.17 -3.74
C VAL A 138 -5.70 5.82 -3.02
N GLY A 139 -6.82 5.11 -2.97
CA GLY A 139 -6.90 3.80 -2.32
C GLY A 139 -8.06 2.95 -2.81
N ASP A 140 -8.01 1.64 -2.51
CA ASP A 140 -9.00 0.66 -2.96
C ASP A 140 -9.72 -0.05 -1.81
N GLY A 141 -9.16 0.00 -0.60
CA GLY A 141 -9.59 -0.78 0.54
C GLY A 141 -10.23 0.03 1.67
N ALA A 142 -10.93 -0.66 2.57
CA ALA A 142 -11.52 -0.03 3.74
C ALA A 142 -10.47 0.55 4.72
N ASN A 143 -9.24 0.04 4.67
CA ASN A 143 -8.09 0.55 5.42
C ASN A 143 -7.54 1.88 4.88
N ASP A 144 -7.93 2.29 3.66
CA ASP A 144 -7.56 3.56 3.06
C ASP A 144 -8.54 4.69 3.38
N ILE A 145 -9.76 4.35 3.84
CA ILE A 145 -10.83 5.31 4.05
C ILE A 145 -10.41 6.51 4.91
N PRO A 146 -9.76 6.34 6.09
CA PRO A 146 -9.37 7.52 6.89
C PRO A 146 -8.40 8.44 6.18
N MET A 147 -7.46 7.89 5.40
CA MET A 147 -6.51 8.66 4.60
C MET A 147 -7.22 9.39 3.44
N ILE A 148 -8.10 8.69 2.73
CA ILE A 148 -8.94 9.24 1.64
C ILE A 148 -9.78 10.42 2.14
N GLN A 149 -10.43 10.27 3.30
CA GLN A 149 -11.30 11.31 3.86
C GLN A 149 -10.54 12.52 4.42
N ALA A 150 -9.29 12.33 4.83
CA ALA A 150 -8.47 13.42 5.39
C ALA A 150 -7.74 14.22 4.32
N ALA A 151 -7.58 13.69 3.12
CA ALA A 151 -6.92 14.38 2.01
C ALA A 151 -7.76 15.53 1.46
N GLY A 152 -7.12 16.48 0.79
CA GLY A 152 -7.79 17.54 0.05
C GLY A 152 -8.60 17.01 -1.15
N LEU A 153 -8.16 15.88 -1.72
CA LEU A 153 -8.89 15.11 -2.72
C LEU A 153 -8.71 13.62 -2.45
N GLY A 154 -9.78 12.94 -2.10
CA GLY A 154 -9.80 11.50 -1.88
C GLY A 154 -10.35 10.74 -3.08
N LEU A 155 -9.56 9.83 -3.65
CA LEU A 155 -9.92 9.03 -4.82
C LEU A 155 -10.02 7.55 -4.47
N ALA A 156 -11.13 6.92 -4.84
CA ALA A 156 -11.31 5.48 -4.77
C ALA A 156 -10.95 4.86 -6.14
N PHE A 157 -9.89 4.03 -6.18
CA PHE A 157 -9.40 3.42 -7.41
C PHE A 157 -9.76 1.94 -7.47
N CYS A 158 -10.61 1.54 -8.41
CA CYS A 158 -11.13 0.17 -8.54
C CYS A 158 -11.59 -0.43 -7.20
N ALA A 159 -12.17 0.42 -6.37
CA ALA A 159 -12.41 0.15 -4.96
C ALA A 159 -13.75 -0.56 -4.72
N LYS A 160 -13.86 -1.19 -3.55
CA LYS A 160 -15.14 -1.73 -3.07
C LYS A 160 -16.16 -0.62 -2.81
N PRO A 161 -17.48 -0.90 -2.90
CA PRO A 161 -18.54 0.11 -2.74
C PRO A 161 -18.40 0.98 -1.49
N LYS A 162 -18.01 0.39 -0.35
CA LYS A 162 -17.81 1.12 0.90
C LYS A 162 -16.72 2.19 0.78
N THR A 163 -15.62 1.90 0.08
CA THR A 163 -14.52 2.85 -0.12
C THR A 163 -14.93 3.91 -1.14
N GLN A 164 -15.65 3.54 -2.19
CA GLN A 164 -16.18 4.50 -3.17
C GLN A 164 -17.12 5.53 -2.53
N LEU A 165 -17.98 5.09 -1.61
CA LEU A 165 -18.89 5.98 -0.87
C LEU A 165 -18.18 6.95 0.07
N ALA A 166 -16.96 6.62 0.49
CA ALA A 166 -16.16 7.43 1.41
C ALA A 166 -15.23 8.43 0.69
N ALA A 167 -15.06 8.29 -0.62
CA ALA A 167 -14.17 9.11 -1.44
C ALA A 167 -14.92 10.25 -2.15
N ASP A 168 -14.21 11.31 -2.53
CA ASP A 168 -14.76 12.41 -3.31
C ASP A 168 -15.12 11.97 -4.73
N LYS A 169 -14.28 11.09 -5.31
CA LYS A 169 -14.46 10.53 -6.65
C LYS A 169 -14.05 9.06 -6.70
N ALA A 170 -14.59 8.34 -7.68
CA ALA A 170 -14.24 6.96 -7.95
C ALA A 170 -13.75 6.80 -9.40
N ILE A 171 -12.65 6.06 -9.54
CA ILE A 171 -12.07 5.63 -10.82
C ILE A 171 -12.28 4.13 -10.90
N ASN A 172 -13.08 3.66 -11.85
CA ASN A 172 -13.42 2.26 -12.01
C ASN A 172 -12.72 1.60 -13.20
N ASP A 173 -12.03 2.39 -14.03
CA ASP A 173 -11.10 1.88 -15.02
C ASP A 173 -9.73 1.65 -14.38
N ARG A 174 -9.09 0.51 -14.71
CA ARG A 174 -7.80 0.12 -14.10
C ARG A 174 -6.62 0.78 -14.81
N ASP A 175 -6.68 2.11 -14.88
CA ASP A 175 -5.66 2.98 -15.45
C ASP A 175 -5.42 4.18 -14.50
N LEU A 176 -4.23 4.27 -13.93
CA LEU A 176 -3.91 5.30 -12.94
C LEU A 176 -3.74 6.69 -13.56
N THR A 177 -3.61 6.81 -14.89
CA THR A 177 -3.58 8.13 -15.55
C THR A 177 -4.86 8.92 -15.33
N HIS A 178 -5.99 8.25 -15.11
CA HIS A 178 -7.27 8.91 -14.79
C HIS A 178 -7.25 9.74 -13.50
N VAL A 179 -6.27 9.57 -12.63
CA VAL A 179 -6.05 10.46 -11.48
C VAL A 179 -5.81 11.89 -11.98
N LEU A 180 -5.09 12.07 -13.09
CA LEU A 180 -4.77 13.36 -13.66
C LEU A 180 -6.02 14.15 -14.10
N ASP A 181 -7.12 13.47 -14.45
CA ASP A 181 -8.35 14.12 -14.87
C ASP A 181 -8.99 14.95 -13.75
N TYR A 182 -8.71 14.60 -12.50
CA TYR A 182 -9.21 15.29 -11.31
C TYR A 182 -8.25 16.37 -10.77
N LEU A 183 -7.01 16.41 -11.27
CA LEU A 183 -5.99 17.37 -10.86
C LEU A 183 -5.90 18.58 -11.80
N ARG A 184 -6.49 18.50 -12.98
CA ARG A 184 -6.53 19.60 -13.95
C ARG A 184 -7.57 20.64 -13.51
N ARG A 185 -7.10 21.69 -12.87
CA ARG A 185 -7.86 22.95 -12.69
C ARG A 185 -6.97 24.14 -12.97
#